data_e0152945dd769f21d552049aa2764b4e
#
_entry.id   e0152945dd769f21d552049aa2764b4e
#
_cell.length_a   1.000
_cell.length_b   1.000
_cell.length_c   1.000
_cell.angle_alpha   90.00
_cell.angle_beta   90.00
_cell.angle_gamma   90.00
#
_symmetry.space_group_name_H-M   'P 1'
#
loop_
_entity.id
_entity.type
_entity.pdbx_description
1 polymer ?
#
loop_
_entity_poly.entity_id
_entity_poly.type
_entity_poly.pdbx_seq_one_letter_code
_entity_poly.pdbx_strand_id
1 'polypeptide(L)' 'MPNDIITGAEALMMALKEEGVKTVFGYPGGSIMPVYDALYDYTRGEKKAFDHILVRHEQAAAHAAEGYARVSDEVGV' A
#
# COMPACT_ATOMS: atom_id res chain seq x y z
N MET A 1 -3.10 -23.46 5.72
CA MET A 1 -3.22 -23.56 6.45
C MET A 1 -4.15 -23.10 7.00
N PRO A 2 -4.48 -23.33 6.93
CA PRO A 2 -5.69 -23.01 7.38
C PRO A 2 -5.63 -22.49 8.72
N ASN A 3 -4.95 -22.88 9.43
CA ASN A 3 -4.81 -22.22 10.66
C ASN A 3 -3.96 -21.02 10.51
N ASP A 4 -3.96 -20.46 9.35
CA ASP A 4 -3.23 -19.26 9.12
C ASP A 4 -3.97 -18.09 9.72
N ILE A 5 -3.39 -17.49 10.71
CA ILE A 5 -3.93 -16.30 11.31
C ILE A 5 -3.19 -15.12 10.70
N ILE A 6 -3.91 -14.28 9.98
CA ILE A 6 -3.29 -13.09 9.41
C ILE A 6 -3.78 -11.88 10.18
N THR A 7 -2.95 -10.87 10.26
CA THR A 7 -3.33 -9.62 10.90
C THR A 7 -4.21 -8.81 9.97
N GLY A 8 -4.90 -7.81 10.53
CA GLY A 8 -5.66 -6.89 9.70
C GLY A 8 -4.77 -6.18 8.71
N ALA A 9 -3.54 -5.86 9.10
CA ALA A 9 -2.60 -5.20 8.20
C ALA A 9 -2.26 -6.08 7.01
N GLU A 10 -2.03 -7.36 7.25
CA GLU A 10 -1.75 -8.28 6.17
C GLU A 10 -2.95 -8.47 5.26
N ALA A 11 -4.13 -8.53 5.85
CA ALA A 11 -5.36 -8.65 5.06
C ALA A 11 -5.52 -7.44 4.15
N LEU A 12 -5.18 -6.25 4.63
CA LEU A 12 -5.24 -5.05 3.82
C LEU A 12 -4.27 -5.15 2.64
N MET A 13 -3.04 -5.63 2.88
CA MET A 13 -2.08 -5.79 1.81
C MET A 13 -2.55 -6.78 0.77
N MET A 14 -3.14 -7.88 1.22
CA MET A 14 -3.67 -8.88 0.30
C MET A 14 -4.81 -8.32 -0.54
N ALA A 15 -5.66 -7.50 0.08
CA ALA A 15 -6.76 -6.87 -0.63
C ALA A 15 -6.26 -5.91 -1.70
N LEU A 16 -5.24 -5.12 -1.38
CA LEU A 16 -4.65 -4.19 -2.35
C LEU A 16 -4.06 -4.96 -3.53
N LYS A 17 -3.40 -6.05 -3.26
CA LYS A 17 -2.81 -6.88 -4.30
C LYS A 17 -3.89 -7.47 -5.19
N GLU A 18 -4.99 -7.94 -4.61
CA GLU A 18 -6.10 -8.50 -5.36
C GLU A 18 -6.74 -7.46 -6.26
N GLU A 19 -6.78 -6.20 -5.83
CA GLU A 19 -7.35 -5.13 -6.62
C GLU A 19 -6.42 -4.63 -7.71
N GLY A 20 -5.22 -5.20 -7.82
CA GLY A 20 -4.31 -4.84 -8.88
C GLY A 20 -3.54 -3.56 -8.64
N VAL A 21 -3.45 -3.14 -7.38
CA VAL A 21 -2.72 -1.91 -7.05
C VAL A 21 -1.24 -2.11 -7.33
N LYS A 22 -0.61 -1.15 -7.98
CA LYS A 22 0.81 -1.22 -8.32
C LYS A 22 1.66 -0.22 -7.59
N THR A 23 1.08 0.89 -7.16
CA THR A 23 1.83 1.94 -6.50
C THR A 23 1.00 2.51 -5.37
N VAL A 24 1.62 2.68 -4.20
CA VAL A 24 1.01 3.27 -3.03
C VAL A 24 1.77 4.52 -2.65
N PHE A 25 1.06 5.62 -2.41
CA PHE A 25 1.68 6.86 -1.97
C PHE A 25 1.32 7.05 -0.50
N GLY A 26 2.29 7.37 0.32
CA GLY A 26 1.98 7.50 1.72
C GLY A 26 3.00 8.25 2.55
N TYR A 27 2.54 8.71 3.70
CA TYR A 27 3.36 9.36 4.70
C TYR A 27 2.86 8.83 6.05
N PRO A 28 3.58 7.90 6.68
CA PRO A 28 3.02 7.18 7.83
C PRO A 28 3.03 7.99 9.11
N GLY A 29 1.93 7.91 9.85
CA GLY A 29 1.87 8.38 11.22
C GLY A 29 2.02 7.18 12.14
N GLY A 30 1.99 7.42 13.45
CA GLY A 30 2.22 6.36 14.43
C GLY A 30 1.16 5.27 14.39
N SER A 31 -0.09 5.65 14.20
CA SER A 31 -1.18 4.69 14.24
C SER A 31 -1.19 3.73 13.06
N ILE A 32 -0.53 4.10 11.96
CA ILE A 32 -0.54 3.28 10.74
C ILE A 32 0.67 2.35 10.66
N MET A 33 1.55 2.38 11.65
CA MET A 33 2.80 1.61 11.58
C MET A 33 2.59 0.10 11.40
N PRO A 34 1.60 -0.54 12.04
CA PRO A 34 1.39 -1.96 11.75
C PRO A 34 1.10 -2.23 10.28
N VAL A 35 0.40 -1.32 9.62
CA VAL A 35 0.15 -1.44 8.18
C VAL A 35 1.44 -1.29 7.41
N TYR A 36 2.29 -0.36 7.83
CA TYR A 36 3.57 -0.18 7.15
C TYR A 36 4.53 -1.34 7.38
N ASP A 37 4.45 -2.02 8.52
CA ASP A 37 5.24 -3.23 8.72
C ASP A 37 4.85 -4.30 7.71
N ALA A 38 3.55 -4.48 7.48
CA ALA A 38 3.09 -5.42 6.48
C ALA A 38 3.44 -4.94 5.07
N LEU A 39 3.34 -3.64 4.84
CA LEU A 39 3.65 -3.05 3.55
C LEU A 39 5.10 -3.31 3.15
N TYR A 40 6.00 -3.32 4.13
CA TYR A 40 7.41 -3.55 3.85
C TYR A 40 7.62 -4.83 3.06
N ASP A 41 6.96 -5.91 3.49
CA ASP A 41 7.13 -7.20 2.82
C ASP A 41 6.59 -7.18 1.40
N TYR A 42 5.55 -6.38 1.16
CA TYR A 42 4.91 -6.32 -0.14
C TYR A 42 5.59 -5.35 -1.09
N THR A 43 6.56 -4.57 -0.61
CA THR A 43 7.26 -3.63 -1.47
C THR A 43 8.72 -3.99 -1.67
N ARG A 44 9.27 -4.88 -0.84
CA ARG A 44 10.70 -5.17 -0.90
C ARG A 44 11.06 -6.65 -0.92
N GLY A 45 10.28 -7.48 -0.26
CA GLY A 45 10.66 -8.86 -0.08
C GLY A 45 10.20 -9.75 -1.21
N GLU A 46 10.14 -11.04 -0.92
CA GLU A 46 9.69 -12.03 -1.89
C GLU A 46 8.22 -11.86 -2.24
N LYS A 47 7.49 -11.17 -1.37
CA LYS A 47 6.08 -10.92 -1.62
C LYS A 47 5.83 -9.62 -2.37
N LYS A 48 6.88 -9.03 -2.92
CA LYS A 48 6.73 -7.72 -3.56
C LYS A 48 5.59 -7.76 -4.59
N ALA A 49 4.63 -6.87 -4.42
CA ALA A 49 3.47 -6.76 -5.28
C ALA A 49 3.28 -5.35 -5.80
N PHE A 50 3.79 -4.35 -5.10
CA PHE A 50 3.63 -2.96 -5.53
C PHE A 50 4.77 -2.11 -4.98
N ASP A 51 4.85 -0.89 -5.48
CA ASP A 51 5.86 0.08 -5.06
C ASP A 51 5.23 1.05 -4.07
N HIS A 52 6.05 1.56 -3.18
CA HIS A 52 5.62 2.58 -2.24
C HIS A 52 6.42 3.84 -2.48
N ILE A 53 5.73 4.97 -2.61
CA ILE A 53 6.38 6.25 -2.78
C ILE A 53 6.10 7.09 -1.54
N LEU A 54 7.16 7.41 -0.82
CA LEU A 54 7.06 8.21 0.39
C LEU A 54 6.93 9.68 0.00
N VAL A 55 5.90 10.32 0.52
CA VAL A 55 5.72 11.76 0.34
C VAL A 55 6.00 12.46 1.65
N ARG A 56 6.02 13.77 1.65
CA ARG A 56 6.34 14.54 2.84
C ARG A 56 5.13 15.11 3.54
N HIS A 57 3.96 14.89 2.97
CA HIS A 57 2.73 15.42 3.54
C HIS A 57 1.59 14.57 3.02
N GLU A 58 0.63 14.22 3.88
CA GLU A 58 -0.48 13.36 3.51
C GLU A 58 -1.31 13.95 2.37
N GLN A 59 -1.46 15.25 2.35
CA GLN A 59 -2.20 15.91 1.29
C GLN A 59 -1.53 15.66 -0.06
N ALA A 60 -0.21 15.70 -0.07
CA ALA A 60 0.53 15.41 -1.30
C ALA A 60 0.31 13.97 -1.75
N ALA A 61 0.18 13.04 -0.80
CA ALA A 61 -0.08 11.65 -1.14
C ALA A 61 -1.44 11.50 -1.83
N ALA A 62 -2.46 12.15 -1.32
CA ALA A 62 -3.78 12.08 -1.92
C ALA A 62 -3.79 12.67 -3.32
N HIS A 63 -3.13 13.80 -3.49
CA HIS A 63 -3.05 14.42 -4.81
C HIS A 63 -2.26 13.56 -5.79
N ALA A 64 -1.17 12.94 -5.32
CA ALA A 64 -0.37 12.07 -6.17
C ALA A 64 -1.17 10.86 -6.61
N ALA A 65 -1.93 10.26 -5.69
CA ALA A 65 -2.75 9.10 -6.01
C ALA A 65 -3.83 9.47 -7.02
N GLU A 66 -4.42 10.63 -6.87
CA GLU A 66 -5.43 11.10 -7.81
C GLU A 66 -4.83 11.29 -9.19
N GLY A 67 -3.67 11.95 -9.27
CA GLY A 67 -3.00 12.15 -10.54
C GLY A 67 -2.60 10.85 -11.21
N TYR A 68 -2.10 9.93 -10.40
CA TYR A 68 -1.73 8.62 -10.90
C TYR A 68 -2.93 7.90 -11.52
N ALA A 69 -4.07 7.93 -10.84
CA ALA A 69 -5.27 7.27 -11.34
C ALA A 69 -5.73 7.90 -12.65
N ARG A 70 -5.60 9.22 -12.77
CA ARG A 70 -6.08 9.92 -13.96
C ARG A 70 -5.24 9.62 -15.21
N VAL A 71 -3.95 9.41 -15.02
CA VAL A 71 -3.06 9.24 -16.18
C VAL A 71 -2.69 7.80 -16.47
N SER A 72 -2.89 6.88 -15.53
CA SER A 72 -2.43 5.50 -15.68
C SER A 72 -3.54 4.51 -15.93
N ASP A 73 -4.77 4.91 -15.73
CA ASP A 73 -5.91 3.99 -15.84
C ASP A 73 -5.87 2.91 -14.77
N GLU A 74 -5.16 3.15 -13.68
CA GLU A 74 -5.05 2.23 -12.56
C GLU A 74 -5.53 2.88 -11.29
N VAL A 75 -5.78 2.06 -10.25
CA VAL A 75 -6.27 2.58 -8.99
C VAL A 75 -5.17 3.37 -8.29
N GLY A 76 -5.49 4.56 -7.84
CA GLY A 76 -4.55 5.37 -7.05
C GLY A 76 -4.79 5.16 -5.57
N VAL A 77 -3.74 4.78 -4.85
CA VAL A 77 -3.82 4.48 -3.43
C VAL A 77 -2.76 5.23 -2.65
#